data_029975799fb03a1a45575d6311df8a3c
#
_entry.id   029975799fb03a1a45575d6311df8a3c
#
_cell.length_a   1.000
_cell.length_b   1.000
_cell.length_c   1.000
_cell.angle_alpha   90.00
_cell.angle_beta   90.00
_cell.angle_gamma   90.00
#
_symmetry.space_group_name_H-M   'P 1'
#
loop_
_entity.id
_entity.type
_entity.pdbx_description
1 polymer ?
#
loop_
_entity_poly.entity_id
_entity_poly.type
_entity_poly.pdbx_seq_one_letter_code
_entity_poly.pdbx_strand_id
1 'polypeptide(L)' 'MDTRTAVANRLIRLCGEKGLTIHKLAILSGVSPSTVKSILYGKSRNPGVVTIKLLCDGLEISLEEFFSGPEFAALEPELK' A
#
# COMPACT_ATOMS: atom_id res chain seq x y z
N MET A 1 12.46 7.30 -7.18
CA MET A 1 11.39 7.04 -6.19
C MET A 1 11.77 5.83 -5.35
N ASP A 2 11.63 5.91 -4.06
CA ASP A 2 11.95 4.76 -3.21
C ASP A 2 10.76 3.81 -3.10
N THR A 3 11.05 2.60 -2.62
CA THR A 3 10.04 1.53 -2.56
C THR A 3 8.86 1.91 -1.65
N ARG A 4 9.15 2.54 -0.53
CA ARG A 4 8.11 2.96 0.42
C ARG A 4 7.13 3.94 -0.21
N THR A 5 7.65 4.93 -0.93
CA THR A 5 6.80 5.91 -1.63
C THR A 5 5.97 5.23 -2.71
N ALA A 6 6.55 4.26 -3.43
CA ALA A 6 5.82 3.50 -4.44
C ALA A 6 4.67 2.72 -3.82
N VAL A 7 4.88 2.09 -2.66
CA VAL A 7 3.81 1.38 -1.94
C VAL A 7 2.67 2.34 -1.58
N ALA A 8 3.00 3.50 -1.02
CA ALA A 8 2.00 4.49 -0.64
C ALA A 8 1.21 4.97 -1.86
N ASN A 9 1.89 5.29 -2.95
CA ASN A 9 1.24 5.75 -4.17
C ASN A 9 0.35 4.68 -4.79
N ARG A 10 0.80 3.42 -4.76
CA ARG A 10 0.01 2.30 -5.25
C ARG A 10 -1.29 2.16 -4.47
N LEU A 11 -1.21 2.24 -3.13
CA LEU A 11 -2.40 2.16 -2.28
C LEU A 11 -3.37 3.31 -2.56
N ILE A 12 -2.85 4.53 -2.68
CA ILE A 12 -3.69 5.69 -2.98
C ILE A 12 -4.41 5.50 -4.30
N ARG A 13 -3.70 5.04 -5.33
CA ARG A 13 -4.31 4.82 -6.64
C ARG A 13 -5.38 3.73 -6.59
N LEU A 14 -5.08 2.61 -5.93
CA LEU A 14 -6.06 1.52 -5.82
C LEU A 14 -7.32 1.94 -5.06
N CYS A 15 -7.16 2.69 -3.98
CA CYS A 15 -8.31 3.22 -3.25
C CYS A 15 -9.14 4.15 -4.13
N GLY A 16 -8.47 5.01 -4.90
CA GLY A 16 -9.17 5.91 -5.83
C GLY A 16 -9.94 5.15 -6.89
N GLU A 17 -9.34 4.13 -7.47
CA GLU A 17 -9.99 3.32 -8.51
C GLU A 17 -11.20 2.56 -7.97
N LYS A 18 -11.14 2.14 -6.72
CA LYS A 18 -12.22 1.36 -6.08
C LYS A 18 -13.20 2.22 -5.30
N GLY A 19 -12.99 3.52 -5.26
CA GLY A 19 -13.85 4.42 -4.52
C GLY A 19 -13.83 4.21 -3.02
N LEU A 20 -12.69 3.79 -2.47
CA LEU A 20 -12.55 3.52 -1.04
C LEU A 20 -11.86 4.66 -0.33
N THR A 21 -12.36 4.98 0.87
CA THR A 21 -11.66 5.87 1.80
C THR A 21 -10.61 5.08 2.57
N ILE A 22 -9.66 5.78 3.18
CA ILE A 22 -8.67 5.17 4.06
C ILE A 22 -9.37 4.39 5.19
N HIS A 23 -10.40 5.00 5.78
CA HIS A 23 -11.14 4.37 6.88
C HIS A 23 -11.81 3.06 6.42
N LYS A 24 -12.43 3.08 5.25
CA LYS A 24 -13.09 1.88 4.71
C LYS A 24 -12.08 0.78 4.41
N LEU A 25 -10.95 1.14 3.83
CA LEU A 25 -9.88 0.18 3.57
C LEU A 25 -9.39 -0.46 4.88
N ALA A 26 -9.21 0.35 5.92
CA ALA A 26 -8.79 -0.15 7.23
C ALA A 26 -9.79 -1.18 7.76
N ILE A 27 -11.08 -0.87 7.69
CA ILE A 27 -12.14 -1.79 8.14
C ILE A 27 -12.09 -3.10 7.36
N LEU A 28 -12.03 -3.01 6.03
CA LEU A 28 -12.05 -4.20 5.16
C LEU A 28 -10.81 -5.07 5.35
N SER A 29 -9.70 -4.46 5.74
CA SER A 29 -8.41 -5.15 5.86
C SER A 29 -8.13 -5.66 7.26
N GLY A 30 -8.88 -5.20 8.26
CA GLY A 30 -8.58 -5.49 9.65
C GLY A 30 -7.30 -4.81 10.14
N VAL A 31 -6.87 -3.76 9.48
CA VAL A 31 -5.68 -2.97 9.84
C VAL A 31 -6.17 -1.66 10.43
N SER A 32 -5.52 -1.19 11.50
CA SER A 32 -5.97 0.05 12.14
C SER A 32 -5.81 1.24 11.19
N PRO A 33 -6.72 2.23 11.25
CA PRO A 33 -6.59 3.43 10.42
C PRO A 33 -5.27 4.16 10.61
N SER A 34 -4.73 4.18 11.83
CA SER A 34 -3.46 4.85 12.09
C SER A 34 -2.30 4.14 11.38
N THR A 35 -2.34 2.81 11.28
CA THR A 35 -1.33 2.05 10.54
C THR A 35 -1.41 2.36 9.06
N VAL A 36 -2.62 2.40 8.49
CA VAL A 36 -2.81 2.75 7.08
C VAL A 36 -2.29 4.16 6.81
N LYS A 37 -2.63 5.11 7.66
CA LYS A 37 -2.15 6.49 7.52
C LYS A 37 -0.64 6.59 7.61
N SER A 38 0.00 5.81 8.50
CA SER A 38 1.44 5.79 8.62
C SER A 38 2.11 5.32 7.33
N ILE A 39 1.53 4.32 6.67
CA ILE A 39 2.03 3.85 5.39
C ILE A 39 1.86 4.92 4.31
N LEU A 40 0.67 5.53 4.23
CA LEU A 40 0.35 6.49 3.18
C LEU A 40 1.13 7.80 3.31
N TYR A 41 1.39 8.24 4.54
CA TYR A 41 2.01 9.54 4.78
C TYR A 41 3.48 9.46 5.17
N GLY A 42 4.10 8.31 4.91
CA GLY A 42 5.54 8.18 4.99
C GLY A 42 6.13 8.02 6.38
N LYS A 43 5.31 7.78 7.40
CA LYS A 43 5.81 7.55 8.75
C LYS A 43 6.30 6.11 8.93
N SER A 44 5.72 5.17 8.22
CA SER A 44 6.16 3.77 8.24
C SER A 44 7.26 3.60 7.19
N ARG A 45 8.47 3.36 7.65
CA ARG A 45 9.62 3.21 6.75
C ARG A 45 9.71 1.84 6.13
N ASN A 46 9.09 0.86 6.78
CA ASN A 46 9.18 -0.52 6.34
C ASN A 46 7.85 -1.22 6.63
N PRO A 47 6.82 -0.97 5.81
CA PRO A 47 5.55 -1.67 5.99
C PRO A 47 5.77 -3.16 5.87
N GLY A 48 5.29 -3.92 6.85
CA GLY A 48 5.47 -5.36 6.85
C GLY A 48 4.72 -6.02 5.70
N VAL A 49 5.28 -7.10 5.15
CA VAL A 49 4.66 -7.79 4.03
C VAL A 49 3.30 -8.38 4.41
N VAL A 50 3.12 -8.81 5.65
CA VAL A 50 1.82 -9.33 6.10
C VAL A 50 0.79 -8.22 6.16
N THR A 51 1.19 -7.03 6.62
CA THR A 51 0.29 -5.87 6.63
C THR A 51 -0.12 -5.52 5.20
N ILE A 52 0.82 -5.53 4.26
CA ILE A 52 0.50 -5.28 2.85
C ILE A 52 -0.46 -6.35 2.33
N LYS A 53 -0.25 -7.61 2.69
CA LYS A 53 -1.15 -8.70 2.29
C LYS A 53 -2.56 -8.48 2.83
N LEU A 54 -2.69 -8.04 4.08
CA LEU A 54 -4.00 -7.73 4.66
C LEU A 54 -4.70 -6.61 3.88
N LEU A 55 -3.96 -5.59 3.50
CA LEU A 55 -4.51 -4.51 2.68
C LEU A 55 -4.93 -5.02 1.31
N CYS A 56 -4.15 -5.91 0.71
CA CYS A 56 -4.51 -6.54 -0.56
C CYS A 56 -5.80 -7.36 -0.42
N ASP A 57 -5.94 -8.10 0.69
CA ASP A 57 -7.16 -8.86 0.92
C ASP A 57 -8.37 -7.93 1.02
N GLY A 58 -8.22 -6.79 1.69
CA GLY A 58 -9.29 -5.79 1.77
C GLY A 58 -9.61 -5.17 0.41
N LEU A 59 -8.63 -5.08 -0.47
CA LEU A 59 -8.80 -4.57 -1.84
C LEU A 59 -9.23 -5.67 -2.81
N GLU A 60 -9.25 -6.92 -2.37
CA GLU A 60 -9.59 -8.08 -3.19
C GLU A 60 -8.63 -8.28 -4.36
N ILE A 61 -7.34 -8.07 -4.11
CA ILE A 61 -6.28 -8.32 -5.09
C ILE A 61 -5.20 -9.19 -4.47
N SER A 62 -4.37 -9.80 -5.32
CA SER A 62 -3.22 -10.58 -4.87
C SER A 62 -2.01 -9.66 -4.62
N LEU A 63 -1.01 -10.17 -3.89
CA LEU A 63 0.27 -9.46 -3.76
C LEU A 63 0.92 -9.26 -5.13
N GLU A 64 0.80 -10.26 -6.01
CA GLU A 64 1.36 -10.15 -7.36
C GLU A 64 0.73 -8.98 -8.11
N GLU A 65 -0.58 -8.86 -8.05
CA GLU A 65 -1.29 -7.76 -8.70
C GLU A 65 -0.90 -6.43 -8.08
N PHE A 66 -0.77 -6.38 -6.76
CA PHE A 66 -0.37 -5.16 -6.06
C PHE A 66 0.96 -4.64 -6.60
N PHE A 67 1.96 -5.52 -6.67
CA PHE A 67 3.31 -5.13 -7.08
C PHE A 67 3.50 -5.06 -8.60
N SER A 68 2.48 -5.38 -9.39
CA SER A 68 2.53 -5.22 -10.84
C SER A 68 2.26 -3.79 -11.30
N GLY A 69 1.90 -2.90 -10.40
CA GLY A 69 1.57 -1.52 -10.75
C GLY A 69 2.76 -0.75 -11.30
N PRO A 70 2.51 0.27 -12.14
CA PRO A 70 3.59 1.07 -12.73
C PRO A 70 4.41 1.83 -11.69
N GLU A 71 3.90 2.00 -10.48
CA GLU A 71 4.63 2.64 -9.39
C GLU A 71 5.94 1.94 -9.07
N PHE A 72 6.04 0.65 -9.37
CA PHE A 72 7.21 -0.15 -9.04
C PHE A 72 8.19 -0.31 -10.21
N ALA A 73 7.85 0.25 -11.38
CA ALA A 73 8.64 0.03 -12.59
C ALA A 73 9.98 0.75 -12.60
N ALA A 74 10.11 1.86 -11.88
CA ALA A 74 11.29 2.71 -11.90
C ALA A 74 11.84 2.96 -10.51
N LEU A 75 11.90 1.90 -9.70
CA LEU A 75 12.43 2.02 -8.34
C LEU A 75 13.94 2.17 -8.35
N GLU A 76 14.43 3.02 -7.46
CA GLU A 76 15.86 3.12 -7.21
C GLU A 76 16.31 1.93 -6.35
N PRO A 77 17.57 1.48 -6.50
CA PRO A 77 18.08 0.42 -5.62
C PRO A 77 18.05 0.87 -4.16
N GLU A 78 17.61 -0.04 -3.28
CA GLU A 78 17.69 0.20 -1.83
C GLU A 78 19.10 -0.03 -1.33
N LEU A 79 19.86 -0.86 -2.02
CA LEU A 79 21.24 -1.16 -1.68
C LEU A 79 22.13 0.00 -2.14
N LYS A 80 22.88 0.56 -1.21
CA LYS A 80 23.77 1.70 -1.50
C LYS A 80 25.23 1.28 -1.48
#